data_ff91d6277815134ffe21b96ce662fa58
#
_entry.id   ff91d6277815134ffe21b96ce662fa58
#
_cell.length_a   1.000
_cell.length_b   1.000
_cell.length_c   1.000
_cell.angle_alpha   90.00
_cell.angle_beta   90.00
_cell.angle_gamma   90.00
#
_symmetry.space_group_name_H-M   'P 1'
#
loop_
_entity.id
_entity.type
_entity.pdbx_description
1 polymer ?
#
loop_
_entity_poly.entity_id
_entity_poly.type
_entity_poly.pdbx_seq_one_letter_code
_entity_poly.pdbx_strand_id
1 'polypeptide(L)'
;ESVVIPDPKRITLCISTQVGCPLDCQFCATGLMGYKRNLSSAEIMDQFLMVSRDYGKNKISNIVYMGMGEPLLNYANTLKTLQIFAEEKTKDISLRRITVSTAGIAPKIIELADSGLKVKLALSLHSMFEETRNKIMPINKKYSLKENLEAVRYYAKQTDTPITFEYVMLKDINDRTDDLNELLKLCKSLP
;
A
#
# COMPACT_ATOMS: atom_id res chain seq x y z
N GLU A 1 10.57 -2.43 -11.77
CA GLU A 1 9.61 -3.45 -12.19
C GLU A 1 8.20 -2.96 -11.93
N SER A 2 7.29 -3.18 -12.88
CA SER A 2 5.85 -2.93 -12.75
C SER A 2 5.07 -4.09 -13.36
N VAL A 3 3.83 -4.28 -12.92
CA VAL A 3 2.98 -5.39 -13.39
C VAL A 3 1.65 -4.81 -13.88
N VAL A 4 1.26 -5.20 -15.09
CA VAL A 4 -0.07 -4.91 -15.62
C VAL A 4 -1.01 -6.04 -15.26
N ILE A 5 -2.11 -5.72 -14.62
CA ILE A 5 -3.14 -6.67 -14.17
C ILE A 5 -4.40 -6.39 -14.99
N PRO A 6 -4.62 -7.13 -16.10
CA PRO A 6 -5.80 -6.96 -16.93
C PRO A 6 -7.03 -7.65 -16.28
N ASP A 7 -8.15 -7.00 -16.39
CA ASP A 7 -9.48 -7.49 -16.02
C ASP A 7 -10.45 -7.07 -17.15
N PRO A 8 -11.53 -7.78 -17.44
CA PRO A 8 -12.47 -7.43 -18.54
C PRO A 8 -13.00 -6.00 -18.51
N LYS A 9 -13.07 -5.38 -17.33
CA LYS A 9 -13.64 -4.04 -17.12
C LYS A 9 -12.60 -2.97 -16.80
N ARG A 10 -11.34 -3.37 -16.48
CA ARG A 10 -10.32 -2.45 -15.99
C ARG A 10 -8.91 -2.96 -16.24
N ILE A 11 -7.96 -2.05 -16.36
CA ILE A 11 -6.53 -2.38 -16.32
C ILE A 11 -5.97 -1.72 -15.07
N THR A 12 -5.40 -2.51 -14.17
CA THR A 12 -4.70 -2.02 -12.99
C THR A 12 -3.20 -2.11 -13.22
N LEU A 13 -2.50 -1.02 -12.97
CA LEU A 13 -1.04 -0.99 -12.98
C LEU A 13 -0.51 -1.06 -11.55
N CYS A 14 0.27 -2.10 -11.27
CA CYS A 14 1.03 -2.24 -10.03
C CYS A 14 2.42 -1.63 -10.23
N ILE A 15 2.77 -0.62 -9.42
CA ILE A 15 4.04 0.10 -9.51
C ILE A 15 4.89 -0.08 -8.27
N SER A 16 6.20 -0.03 -8.47
CA SER A 16 7.22 -0.14 -7.42
C SER A 16 7.67 1.24 -6.95
N THR A 17 8.08 1.34 -5.69
CA THR A 17 8.62 2.55 -5.09
C THR A 17 10.08 2.44 -4.69
N GLN A 18 10.63 1.22 -4.66
CA GLN A 18 12.01 0.95 -4.29
C GLN A 18 12.60 -0.13 -5.21
N VAL A 19 13.90 -0.27 -5.20
CA VAL A 19 14.62 -1.43 -5.72
C VAL A 19 14.92 -2.35 -4.55
N GLY A 20 14.15 -3.44 -4.46
CA GLY A 20 14.08 -4.28 -3.26
C GLY A 20 13.22 -3.66 -2.14
N CYS A 21 13.30 -4.20 -0.93
CA CYS A 21 12.56 -3.72 0.23
C CYS A 21 13.35 -3.93 1.52
N PRO A 22 13.39 -2.96 2.45
CA PRO A 22 14.15 -3.09 3.71
C PRO A 22 13.36 -3.77 4.83
N LEU A 23 12.11 -4.22 4.60
CA LEU A 23 11.21 -4.65 5.69
C LEU A 23 11.31 -6.12 6.08
N ASP A 24 11.92 -6.95 5.26
CA ASP A 24 12.17 -8.38 5.52
C ASP A 24 10.91 -9.17 5.97
N CYS A 25 9.76 -8.91 5.32
CA CYS A 25 8.54 -9.67 5.59
C CYS A 25 8.71 -11.11 5.13
N GLN A 26 8.44 -12.09 6.01
CA GLN A 26 8.76 -13.50 5.81
C GLN A 26 7.99 -14.18 4.66
N PHE A 27 6.90 -13.60 4.22
CA PHE A 27 6.07 -14.09 3.11
C PHE A 27 6.33 -13.35 1.78
N CYS A 28 7.25 -12.37 1.76
CA CYS A 28 7.44 -11.48 0.62
C CYS A 28 8.73 -11.79 -0.14
N ALA A 29 8.61 -12.19 -1.41
CA ALA A 29 9.77 -12.47 -2.27
C ALA A 29 10.69 -11.25 -2.44
N THR A 30 10.14 -10.03 -2.43
CA THR A 30 10.94 -8.79 -2.54
C THR A 30 11.86 -8.60 -1.32
N GLY A 31 11.45 -9.06 -0.12
CA GLY A 31 12.30 -9.05 1.08
C GLY A 31 13.57 -9.85 0.89
N LEU A 32 13.48 -11.01 0.22
CA LEU A 32 14.64 -11.89 -0.07
C LEU A 32 15.66 -11.25 -1.02
N MET A 33 15.26 -10.24 -1.81
CA MET A 33 16.15 -9.53 -2.73
C MET A 33 17.01 -8.47 -2.04
N GLY A 34 16.70 -8.17 -0.79
CA GLY A 34 17.30 -7.07 -0.04
C GLY A 34 16.92 -5.69 -0.59
N TYR A 35 17.38 -4.65 0.08
CA TYR A 35 17.12 -3.26 -0.29
C TYR A 35 18.35 -2.65 -0.96
N LYS A 36 18.15 -1.95 -2.08
CA LYS A 36 19.23 -1.24 -2.77
C LYS A 36 19.07 0.28 -2.67
N ARG A 37 17.88 0.80 -3.08
CA ARG A 37 17.60 2.25 -3.03
C ARG A 37 16.12 2.56 -3.21
N ASN A 38 15.76 3.79 -2.87
CA ASN A 38 14.48 4.37 -3.27
C ASN A 38 14.47 4.68 -4.77
N LEU A 39 13.31 4.56 -5.40
CA LEU A 39 13.05 5.14 -6.71
C LEU A 39 12.73 6.64 -6.54
N SER A 40 13.23 7.46 -7.46
CA SER A 40 12.81 8.86 -7.57
C SER A 40 11.36 8.95 -8.05
N SER A 41 10.72 10.11 -7.82
CA SER A 41 9.36 10.35 -8.35
C SER A 41 9.29 10.22 -9.88
N ALA A 42 10.34 10.59 -10.61
CA ALA A 42 10.43 10.39 -12.04
C ALA A 42 10.42 8.91 -12.42
N GLU A 43 11.25 8.08 -11.78
CA GLU A 43 11.30 6.63 -12.03
C GLU A 43 9.98 5.93 -11.68
N ILE A 44 9.27 6.41 -10.64
CA ILE A 44 7.94 5.89 -10.29
C ILE A 44 6.94 6.26 -11.39
N MET A 45 6.94 7.51 -11.86
CA MET A 45 6.07 7.99 -12.94
C MET A 45 6.37 7.33 -14.28
N ASP A 46 7.64 7.05 -14.59
CA ASP A 46 8.04 6.39 -15.83
C ASP A 46 7.40 5.01 -15.98
N GLN A 47 7.16 4.28 -14.88
CA GLN A 47 6.45 2.99 -14.94
C GLN A 47 5.02 3.19 -15.51
N PHE A 48 4.33 4.25 -15.09
CA PHE A 48 3.00 4.59 -15.60
C PHE A 48 3.06 5.06 -17.06
N LEU A 49 4.00 5.95 -17.38
CA LEU A 49 4.12 6.52 -18.73
C LEU A 49 4.48 5.47 -19.78
N MET A 50 5.41 4.57 -19.47
CA MET A 50 5.81 3.48 -20.38
C MET A 50 4.63 2.56 -20.69
N VAL A 51 3.93 2.09 -19.65
CA VAL A 51 2.78 1.20 -19.83
C VAL A 51 1.61 1.93 -20.53
N SER A 52 1.36 3.21 -20.20
CA SER A 52 0.35 4.02 -20.88
C SER A 52 0.63 4.17 -22.38
N ARG A 53 1.88 4.28 -22.77
CA ARG A 53 2.29 4.35 -24.18
C ARG A 53 2.03 3.00 -24.90
N ASP A 54 2.35 1.88 -24.24
CA ASP A 54 2.25 0.55 -24.85
C ASP A 54 0.80 0.05 -24.96
N TYR A 55 -0.02 0.33 -23.94
CA TYR A 55 -1.44 -0.09 -23.90
C TYR A 55 -2.39 0.94 -24.53
N GLY A 56 -1.93 2.14 -24.74
CA GLY A 56 -2.75 3.26 -25.24
C GLY A 56 -3.22 4.20 -24.14
N LYS A 57 -3.34 5.47 -24.50
CA LYS A 57 -3.77 6.55 -23.61
C LYS A 57 -5.14 6.22 -22.99
N ASN A 58 -5.30 6.44 -21.69
CA ASN A 58 -6.52 6.22 -20.91
C ASN A 58 -6.97 4.75 -20.75
N LYS A 59 -6.11 3.76 -21.04
CA LYS A 59 -6.46 2.35 -20.83
C LYS A 59 -6.20 1.90 -19.39
N ILE A 60 -5.19 2.47 -18.71
CA ILE A 60 -4.94 2.20 -17.30
C ILE A 60 -6.02 2.92 -16.49
N SER A 61 -6.83 2.15 -15.78
CA SER A 61 -7.95 2.67 -15.00
C SER A 61 -7.65 2.80 -13.50
N ASN A 62 -6.70 2.01 -13.00
CA ASN A 62 -6.33 1.95 -11.59
C ASN A 62 -4.82 1.85 -11.42
N ILE A 63 -4.30 2.40 -10.33
CA ILE A 63 -2.89 2.23 -9.92
C ILE A 63 -2.86 1.69 -8.50
N VAL A 64 -1.98 0.73 -8.25
CA VAL A 64 -1.69 0.23 -6.91
C VAL A 64 -0.19 0.32 -6.64
N TYR A 65 0.17 0.95 -5.54
CA TYR A 65 1.55 0.99 -5.01
C TYR A 65 1.76 -0.28 -4.17
N MET A 66 1.84 -1.42 -4.88
CA MET A 66 1.94 -2.78 -4.31
C MET A 66 3.07 -3.58 -4.98
N GLY A 67 3.92 -2.92 -5.73
CA GLY A 67 5.12 -3.50 -6.32
C GLY A 67 6.24 -3.62 -5.30
N MET A 68 7.48 -3.51 -5.76
CA MET A 68 8.65 -3.61 -4.89
C MET A 68 8.78 -2.39 -4.00
N GLY A 69 9.02 -2.64 -2.71
CA GLY A 69 9.29 -1.60 -1.71
C GLY A 69 8.10 -1.23 -0.83
N GLU A 70 8.39 -0.47 0.22
CA GLU A 70 7.40 0.14 1.10
C GLU A 70 7.21 1.61 0.70
N PRO A 71 6.03 1.99 0.19
CA PRO A 71 5.78 3.35 -0.29
C PRO A 71 6.00 4.42 0.77
N LEU A 72 5.65 4.14 2.03
CA LEU A 72 5.77 5.09 3.12
C LEU A 72 7.20 5.22 3.68
N LEU A 73 8.12 4.31 3.32
CA LEU A 73 9.56 4.51 3.53
C LEU A 73 10.22 5.34 2.41
N ASN A 74 9.57 5.42 1.24
CA ASN A 74 9.94 6.36 0.18
C ASN A 74 8.93 7.51 0.09
N TYR A 75 8.52 8.03 1.24
CA TYR A 75 7.37 8.92 1.39
C TYR A 75 7.40 10.14 0.49
N ALA A 76 8.51 10.89 0.47
CA ALA A 76 8.62 12.13 -0.30
C ALA A 76 8.40 11.91 -1.82
N ASN A 77 8.99 10.86 -2.39
CA ASN A 77 8.80 10.53 -3.80
C ASN A 77 7.40 9.97 -4.08
N THR A 78 6.88 9.14 -3.18
CA THR A 78 5.50 8.63 -3.27
C THR A 78 4.50 9.77 -3.23
N LEU A 79 4.61 10.68 -2.24
CA LEU A 79 3.73 11.85 -2.14
C LEU A 79 3.81 12.72 -3.39
N LYS A 80 5.03 12.95 -3.91
CA LYS A 80 5.22 13.75 -5.13
C LYS A 80 4.52 13.13 -6.34
N THR A 81 4.55 11.81 -6.51
CA THR A 81 3.83 11.14 -7.60
C THR A 81 2.32 11.24 -7.43
N LEU A 82 1.79 11.13 -6.21
CA LEU A 82 0.37 11.34 -5.93
C LEU A 82 -0.07 12.77 -6.25
N GLN A 83 0.75 13.78 -5.94
CA GLN A 83 0.51 15.17 -6.30
C GLN A 83 0.47 15.35 -7.82
N ILE A 84 1.39 14.71 -8.58
CA ILE A 84 1.39 14.74 -10.04
C ILE A 84 0.09 14.15 -10.59
N PHE A 85 -0.39 13.02 -10.07
CA PHE A 85 -1.68 12.46 -10.48
C PHE A 85 -2.88 13.32 -10.08
N ALA A 86 -2.75 14.16 -9.06
CA ALA A 86 -3.79 15.10 -8.63
C ALA A 86 -3.90 16.35 -9.49
N GLU A 87 -2.86 16.69 -10.25
CA GLU A 87 -2.82 17.87 -11.10
C GLU A 87 -3.89 17.83 -12.20
N GLU A 88 -4.66 18.90 -12.37
CA GLU A 88 -5.75 18.96 -13.35
C GLU A 88 -5.28 18.74 -14.79
N LYS A 89 -4.08 19.19 -15.12
CA LYS A 89 -3.49 19.07 -16.47
C LYS A 89 -3.03 17.65 -16.81
N THR A 90 -2.84 16.80 -15.80
CA THR A 90 -2.35 15.41 -15.94
C THR A 90 -3.40 14.38 -15.55
N LYS A 91 -4.67 14.76 -15.42
CA LYS A 91 -5.78 14.00 -14.83
C LYS A 91 -6.20 12.78 -15.67
N ASP A 92 -5.24 11.90 -15.94
CA ASP A 92 -5.54 10.62 -16.59
C ASP A 92 -6.18 9.61 -15.62
N ILE A 93 -5.89 9.72 -14.31
CA ILE A 93 -6.40 8.81 -13.26
C ILE A 93 -6.82 9.60 -12.02
N SER A 94 -8.07 9.40 -11.58
CA SER A 94 -8.55 9.98 -10.32
C SER A 94 -7.82 9.37 -9.12
N LEU A 95 -7.48 10.17 -8.11
CA LEU A 95 -6.88 9.70 -6.85
C LEU A 95 -7.69 8.59 -6.18
N ARG A 96 -9.02 8.58 -6.34
CA ARG A 96 -9.91 7.51 -5.84
C ARG A 96 -9.68 6.15 -6.51
N ARG A 97 -8.93 6.10 -7.60
CA ARG A 97 -8.53 4.89 -8.32
C ARG A 97 -7.07 4.50 -8.05
N ILE A 98 -6.43 5.22 -7.13
CA ILE A 98 -5.07 4.92 -6.69
C ILE A 98 -5.15 4.33 -5.29
N THR A 99 -4.45 3.21 -5.07
CA THR A 99 -4.32 2.58 -3.76
C THR A 99 -2.85 2.61 -3.34
N VAL A 100 -2.58 3.10 -2.15
CA VAL A 100 -1.27 3.01 -1.50
C VAL A 100 -1.36 1.88 -0.47
N SER A 101 -0.56 0.83 -0.65
CA SER A 101 -0.42 -0.24 0.33
C SER A 101 0.77 0.04 1.24
N THR A 102 0.65 -0.31 2.51
CA THR A 102 1.73 -0.15 3.49
C THR A 102 1.75 -1.28 4.50
N ALA A 103 2.96 -1.67 4.90
CA ALA A 103 3.19 -2.60 6.00
C ALA A 103 2.84 -2.00 7.38
N GLY A 104 2.60 -0.67 7.43
CA GLY A 104 2.23 0.03 8.65
C GLY A 104 3.38 0.89 9.20
N ILE A 105 3.49 2.08 8.69
CA ILE A 105 4.39 3.14 9.18
C ILE A 105 3.49 4.25 9.77
N ALA A 106 2.96 4.01 10.97
CA ALA A 106 1.91 4.82 11.59
C ALA A 106 2.13 6.35 11.47
N PRO A 107 3.31 6.93 11.75
CA PRO A 107 3.53 8.37 11.57
C PRO A 107 3.33 8.83 10.12
N LYS A 108 3.70 8.01 9.14
CA LYS A 108 3.57 8.35 7.71
C LYS A 108 2.15 8.16 7.18
N ILE A 109 1.36 7.28 7.79
CA ILE A 109 -0.08 7.16 7.54
C ILE A 109 -0.78 8.46 7.97
N ILE A 110 -0.45 8.99 9.15
CA ILE A 110 -0.98 10.26 9.65
C ILE A 110 -0.58 11.41 8.73
N GLU A 111 0.70 11.50 8.37
CA GLU A 111 1.22 12.54 7.46
C GLU A 111 0.54 12.48 6.07
N LEU A 112 0.24 11.28 5.57
CA LEU A 112 -0.52 11.11 4.33
C LEU A 112 -1.97 11.56 4.48
N ALA A 113 -2.62 11.30 5.62
CA ALA A 113 -3.96 11.81 5.91
C ALA A 113 -4.00 13.35 5.87
N ASP A 114 -3.01 13.99 6.48
CA ASP A 114 -2.91 15.45 6.59
C ASP A 114 -2.50 16.13 5.26
N SER A 115 -2.01 15.37 4.29
CA SER A 115 -1.67 15.89 2.95
C SER A 115 -2.88 16.35 2.13
N GLY A 116 -4.09 15.97 2.52
CA GLY A 116 -5.32 16.25 1.79
C GLY A 116 -5.54 15.40 0.53
N LEU A 117 -4.62 14.51 0.19
CA LEU A 117 -4.73 13.60 -0.97
C LEU A 117 -5.63 12.41 -0.64
N LYS A 118 -6.80 12.35 -1.26
CA LYS A 118 -7.81 11.30 -0.99
C LYS A 118 -7.56 10.06 -1.86
N VAL A 119 -6.51 9.31 -1.56
CA VAL A 119 -6.24 7.99 -2.16
C VAL A 119 -6.82 6.87 -1.30
N LYS A 120 -6.96 5.67 -1.86
CA LYS A 120 -7.28 4.49 -1.06
C LYS A 120 -6.05 4.03 -0.30
N LEU A 121 -6.23 3.68 0.97
CA LEU A 121 -5.17 3.10 1.80
C LEU A 121 -5.44 1.62 2.04
N ALA A 122 -4.44 0.79 1.80
CA ALA A 122 -4.44 -0.62 2.16
C ALA A 122 -3.39 -0.86 3.25
N LEU A 123 -3.81 -1.46 4.37
CA LEU A 123 -2.89 -1.89 5.40
C LEU A 123 -2.62 -3.39 5.26
N SER A 124 -1.37 -3.75 5.09
CA SER A 124 -0.89 -5.13 5.19
C SER A 124 -0.99 -5.59 6.64
N LEU A 125 -2.15 -6.17 6.97
CA LEU A 125 -2.52 -6.55 8.34
C LEU A 125 -1.88 -7.88 8.75
N HIS A 126 -2.20 -8.94 8.02
CA HIS A 126 -1.69 -10.31 8.06
C HIS A 126 -1.76 -11.02 9.42
N SER A 127 -2.00 -10.33 10.52
CA SER A 127 -2.36 -10.90 11.82
C SER A 127 -2.97 -9.85 12.73
N MET A 128 -3.90 -10.26 13.59
CA MET A 128 -4.43 -9.47 14.71
C MET A 128 -3.64 -9.67 16.01
N PHE A 129 -2.68 -10.61 16.03
CA PHE A 129 -1.85 -10.91 17.19
C PHE A 129 -0.44 -10.34 17.01
N GLU A 130 -0.04 -9.47 17.95
CA GLU A 130 1.27 -8.81 17.94
C GLU A 130 2.44 -9.79 17.78
N GLU A 131 2.43 -10.90 18.53
CA GLU A 131 3.50 -11.91 18.45
C GLU A 131 3.63 -12.53 17.06
N THR A 132 2.49 -12.91 16.45
CA THR A 132 2.47 -13.48 15.10
C THR A 132 2.93 -12.43 14.10
N ARG A 133 2.39 -11.20 14.20
CA ARG A 133 2.75 -10.11 13.30
C ARG A 133 4.22 -9.73 13.42
N ASN A 134 4.79 -9.71 14.63
CA ASN A 134 6.22 -9.47 14.86
C ASN A 134 7.13 -10.52 14.20
N LYS A 135 6.65 -11.76 14.09
CA LYS A 135 7.39 -12.85 13.44
C LYS A 135 7.37 -12.72 11.93
N ILE A 136 6.19 -12.49 11.34
CA ILE A 136 6.02 -12.45 9.89
C ILE A 136 6.31 -11.08 9.26
N MET A 137 6.23 -10.00 10.06
CA MET A 137 6.48 -8.62 9.66
C MET A 137 7.34 -7.89 10.71
N PRO A 138 8.68 -7.96 10.63
CA PRO A 138 9.57 -7.40 11.65
C PRO A 138 9.38 -5.91 11.94
N ILE A 139 8.88 -5.13 10.97
CA ILE A 139 8.58 -3.71 11.14
C ILE A 139 7.56 -3.43 12.25
N ASN A 140 6.72 -4.41 12.58
CA ASN A 140 5.72 -4.30 13.65
C ASN A 140 6.35 -4.06 15.04
N LYS A 141 7.60 -4.50 15.25
CA LYS A 141 8.36 -4.21 16.48
C LYS A 141 8.64 -2.72 16.65
N LYS A 142 8.69 -1.96 15.55
CA LYS A 142 8.93 -0.51 15.55
C LYS A 142 7.63 0.30 15.55
N TYR A 143 6.62 -0.19 14.84
CA TYR A 143 5.30 0.43 14.74
C TYR A 143 4.26 -0.66 15.03
N SER A 144 3.77 -0.71 16.26
CA SER A 144 2.85 -1.75 16.74
C SER A 144 1.57 -1.81 15.92
N LEU A 145 0.89 -2.96 15.96
CA LEU A 145 -0.43 -3.10 15.35
C LEU A 145 -1.41 -2.05 15.89
N LYS A 146 -1.38 -1.81 17.21
CA LYS A 146 -2.23 -0.81 17.85
C LYS A 146 -2.04 0.58 17.24
N GLU A 147 -0.79 1.07 17.16
CA GLU A 147 -0.46 2.37 16.56
C GLU A 147 -0.91 2.46 15.10
N ASN A 148 -0.71 1.39 14.33
CA ASN A 148 -1.14 1.33 12.95
C ASN A 148 -2.68 1.36 12.82
N LEU A 149 -3.42 0.65 13.66
CA LEU A 149 -4.88 0.68 13.66
C LEU A 149 -5.43 2.06 14.08
N GLU A 150 -4.78 2.74 15.01
CA GLU A 150 -5.11 4.12 15.35
C GLU A 150 -4.87 5.08 14.17
N ALA A 151 -3.72 4.94 13.51
CA ALA A 151 -3.36 5.76 12.35
C ALA A 151 -4.31 5.54 11.16
N VAL A 152 -4.74 4.30 10.87
CA VAL A 152 -5.70 4.05 9.78
C VAL A 152 -7.10 4.54 10.11
N ARG A 153 -7.52 4.50 11.38
CA ARG A 153 -8.79 5.14 11.80
C ARG A 153 -8.74 6.65 11.62
N TYR A 154 -7.63 7.27 11.99
CA TYR A 154 -7.39 8.69 11.75
C TYR A 154 -7.45 9.00 10.25
N TYR A 155 -6.74 8.20 9.42
CA TYR A 155 -6.75 8.35 7.96
C TYR A 155 -8.18 8.28 7.39
N ALA A 156 -8.95 7.25 7.75
CA ALA A 156 -10.32 7.07 7.27
C ALA A 156 -11.20 8.29 7.62
N LYS A 157 -11.08 8.80 8.86
CA LYS A 157 -11.84 9.96 9.33
C LYS A 157 -11.46 11.25 8.58
N GLN A 158 -10.16 11.48 8.34
CA GLN A 158 -9.68 12.70 7.69
C GLN A 158 -9.97 12.74 6.18
N THR A 159 -9.87 11.60 5.52
CA THR A 159 -9.98 11.52 4.05
C THR A 159 -11.38 11.14 3.57
N ASP A 160 -12.23 10.64 4.46
CA ASP A 160 -13.53 10.04 4.12
C ASP A 160 -13.36 8.92 3.07
N THR A 161 -12.33 8.08 3.27
CA THR A 161 -11.97 6.99 2.36
C THR A 161 -11.93 5.66 3.13
N PRO A 162 -12.60 4.61 2.64
CA PRO A 162 -12.58 3.31 3.30
C PRO A 162 -11.16 2.72 3.28
N ILE A 163 -10.83 1.98 4.36
CA ILE A 163 -9.57 1.26 4.49
C ILE A 163 -9.73 -0.16 3.94
N THR A 164 -8.73 -0.63 3.23
CA THR A 164 -8.60 -2.03 2.86
C THR A 164 -7.59 -2.72 3.78
N PHE A 165 -7.92 -3.92 4.26
CA PHE A 165 -6.96 -4.78 4.94
C PHE A 165 -6.54 -5.91 4.01
N GLU A 166 -5.24 -6.10 3.89
CA GLU A 166 -4.64 -7.22 3.17
C GLU A 166 -4.25 -8.29 4.18
N TYR A 167 -4.67 -9.52 3.90
CA TYR A 167 -4.44 -10.65 4.80
C TYR A 167 -4.00 -11.87 3.99
N VAL A 168 -2.70 -12.19 4.02
CA VAL A 168 -2.19 -13.45 3.48
C VAL A 168 -2.46 -14.56 4.48
N MET A 169 -3.16 -15.59 4.07
CA MET A 169 -3.41 -16.77 4.92
C MET A 169 -2.20 -17.71 4.85
N LEU A 170 -1.54 -17.87 5.99
CA LEU A 170 -0.39 -18.74 6.16
C LEU A 170 -0.81 -19.91 7.04
N LYS A 171 -0.75 -21.13 6.47
CA LYS A 171 -1.18 -22.36 7.14
C LYS A 171 -0.48 -22.53 8.49
N ASP A 172 -1.25 -22.86 9.51
CA ASP A 172 -0.83 -23.10 10.90
C ASP A 172 -0.15 -21.88 11.59
N ILE A 173 -0.21 -20.68 10.98
CA ILE A 173 0.41 -19.46 11.52
C ILE A 173 -0.64 -18.42 11.90
N ASN A 174 -1.52 -18.06 10.94
CA ASN A 174 -2.51 -16.98 11.11
C ASN A 174 -3.88 -17.34 10.53
N ASP A 175 -4.18 -18.62 10.38
CA ASP A 175 -5.43 -19.18 9.83
C ASP A 175 -6.30 -19.90 10.88
N ARG A 176 -6.03 -19.66 12.18
CA ARG A 176 -6.76 -20.27 13.30
C ARG A 176 -8.12 -19.60 13.48
N THR A 177 -9.05 -20.27 14.17
CA THR A 177 -10.36 -19.72 14.51
C THR A 177 -10.28 -18.37 15.25
N ASP A 178 -9.28 -18.24 16.16
CA ASP A 178 -9.07 -16.98 16.89
C ASP A 178 -8.63 -15.84 15.98
N ASP A 179 -7.78 -16.12 15.00
CA ASP A 179 -7.36 -15.13 13.99
C ASP A 179 -8.58 -14.59 13.22
N LEU A 180 -9.48 -15.49 12.80
CA LEU A 180 -10.73 -15.13 12.13
C LEU A 180 -11.65 -14.29 13.04
N ASN A 181 -11.82 -14.69 14.29
CA ASN A 181 -12.68 -13.98 15.23
C ASN A 181 -12.21 -12.55 15.49
N GLU A 182 -10.90 -12.35 15.69
CA GLU A 182 -10.33 -11.02 15.88
C GLU A 182 -10.42 -10.16 14.61
N LEU A 183 -10.20 -10.74 13.43
CA LEU A 183 -10.37 -10.06 12.15
C LEU A 183 -11.83 -9.60 11.95
N LEU A 184 -12.81 -10.45 12.26
CA LEU A 184 -14.23 -10.10 12.19
C LEU A 184 -14.60 -8.95 13.16
N LYS A 185 -14.03 -8.93 14.38
CA LYS A 185 -14.21 -7.81 15.32
C LYS A 185 -13.66 -6.51 14.75
N LEU A 186 -12.47 -6.55 14.15
CA LEU A 186 -11.87 -5.38 13.50
C LEU A 186 -12.76 -4.86 12.38
N CYS A 187 -13.19 -5.72 11.45
CA CYS A 187 -14.02 -5.33 10.31
C CYS A 187 -15.37 -4.73 10.75
N LYS A 188 -15.93 -5.16 11.88
CA LYS A 188 -17.16 -4.58 12.44
C LYS A 188 -16.93 -3.26 13.17
N SER A 189 -15.70 -2.93 13.57
CA SER A 189 -15.35 -1.73 14.35
C SER A 189 -14.96 -0.53 13.47
N LEU A 190 -14.88 -0.72 12.17
CA LEU A 190 -14.52 0.31 11.22
C LEU A 190 -15.72 0.64 10.32
N PRO A 191 -15.87 1.89 9.91
CA PRO A 191 -16.95 2.31 8.99
C PRO A 191 -16.78 1.75 7.59
#